data_7a047cb0b153301864fd27c91e6c3946
#
_entry.id   7a047cb0b153301864fd27c91e6c3946
#
_cell.length_a   1.000
_cell.length_b   1.000
_cell.length_c   1.000
_cell.angle_alpha   90.00
_cell.angle_beta   90.00
_cell.angle_gamma   90.00
#
_symmetry.space_group_name_H-M   'P 1'
#
loop_
_entity.id
_entity.type
_entity.pdbx_description
1 polymer ?
#
loop_
_entity_poly.entity_id
_entity_poly.type
_entity_poly.pdbx_seq_one_letter_code
_entity_poly.pdbx_strand_id
1 'polypeptide(L)'
;MTKFLSICSLIAMLLSGCGSDFPGQPSDVARVQQNKYPNGNLKEEIPYNKDSRIHGLKRAFYDNGQLRAEENYKNGKKDGISREYSRNGQLLEEVHFKDNRGYGDFASYYENGNMRAKGKLLGYNEDGMPEFEGNYKEYYENGTLMCDYNFDNKGKFDGVQKRYDENGALEDEENYKN
;
A
#
# COMPACT_ATOMS: atom_id res chain seq x y z
N MET A 1 -46.35 30.97 22.27
CA MET A 1 -45.05 30.51 22.82
C MET A 1 -45.11 29.01 22.88
N THR A 2 -44.58 28.32 21.88
CA THR A 2 -44.60 26.87 21.80
C THR A 2 -43.15 26.42 21.63
N LYS A 3 -42.61 25.75 22.67
CA LYS A 3 -41.24 25.18 22.68
C LYS A 3 -41.25 23.92 21.85
N PHE A 4 -40.45 23.88 20.79
CA PHE A 4 -40.09 22.65 20.10
C PHE A 4 -38.98 21.92 20.87
N LEU A 5 -39.32 20.81 21.49
CA LEU A 5 -38.32 19.82 21.95
C LEU A 5 -37.85 19.02 20.73
N SER A 6 -36.57 19.15 20.40
CA SER A 6 -35.88 18.26 19.46
C SER A 6 -35.59 16.94 20.18
N ILE A 7 -36.28 15.90 19.76
CA ILE A 7 -36.01 14.51 20.23
C ILE A 7 -34.94 13.94 19.28
N CYS A 8 -33.68 13.90 19.75
CA CYS A 8 -32.66 13.05 19.13
C CYS A 8 -33.01 11.60 19.47
N SER A 9 -33.66 10.90 18.54
CA SER A 9 -33.86 9.45 18.67
C SER A 9 -32.56 8.71 18.40
N LEU A 10 -31.97 8.20 19.46
CA LEU A 10 -30.90 7.22 19.43
C LEU A 10 -31.50 5.90 18.96
N ILE A 11 -31.39 5.56 17.69
CA ILE A 11 -31.73 4.22 17.21
C ILE A 11 -30.49 3.33 17.45
N ALA A 12 -30.48 2.65 18.58
CA ALA A 12 -29.59 1.52 18.80
C ALA A 12 -30.15 0.33 18.02
N MET A 13 -29.62 0.07 16.82
CA MET A 13 -29.84 -1.21 16.16
C MET A 13 -28.94 -2.27 16.78
N LEU A 14 -29.54 -3.07 17.65
CA LEU A 14 -29.01 -4.36 18.07
C LEU A 14 -29.14 -5.32 16.87
N LEU A 15 -28.10 -5.44 16.06
CA LEU A 15 -27.93 -6.53 15.11
C LEU A 15 -26.98 -7.55 15.75
N SER A 16 -27.55 -8.59 16.34
CA SER A 16 -26.86 -9.82 16.69
C SER A 16 -26.56 -10.59 15.39
N GLY A 17 -25.43 -10.26 14.77
CA GLY A 17 -24.88 -10.98 13.63
C GLY A 17 -23.36 -11.10 13.85
N CYS A 18 -22.82 -12.27 13.61
CA CYS A 18 -21.40 -12.61 13.72
C CYS A 18 -20.57 -11.87 12.64
N GLY A 19 -20.42 -10.56 12.79
CA GLY A 19 -19.61 -9.66 11.97
C GLY A 19 -18.84 -8.72 12.89
N SER A 20 -17.68 -8.22 12.46
CA SER A 20 -16.92 -7.23 13.22
C SER A 20 -17.79 -6.00 13.50
N ASP A 21 -17.73 -5.44 14.71
CA ASP A 21 -18.39 -4.18 15.08
C ASP A 21 -17.88 -3.00 14.23
N PHE A 22 -16.85 -3.23 13.42
CA PHE A 22 -16.17 -2.26 12.57
C PHE A 22 -16.20 -2.73 11.12
N PRO A 23 -17.02 -2.11 10.24
CA PRO A 23 -17.15 -2.51 8.85
C PRO A 23 -15.80 -2.52 8.10
N GLY A 24 -15.55 -3.61 7.36
CA GLY A 24 -14.31 -3.80 6.59
C GLY A 24 -13.08 -4.18 7.42
N GLN A 25 -13.26 -4.45 8.72
CA GLN A 25 -12.20 -4.96 9.60
C GLN A 25 -12.41 -6.46 9.92
N PRO A 26 -11.34 -7.21 10.26
CA PRO A 26 -11.46 -8.56 10.81
C PRO A 26 -12.30 -8.60 12.08
N SER A 27 -12.94 -9.75 12.36
CA SER A 27 -13.84 -9.93 13.50
C SER A 27 -13.15 -9.85 14.88
N ASP A 28 -11.84 -9.98 14.93
CA ASP A 28 -11.01 -9.88 16.14
C ASP A 28 -10.41 -8.49 16.40
N VAL A 29 -10.83 -7.49 15.60
CA VAL A 29 -10.57 -6.08 15.92
C VAL A 29 -11.44 -5.67 17.11
N ALA A 30 -10.79 -5.23 18.19
CA ALA A 30 -11.45 -4.85 19.43
C ALA A 30 -11.81 -3.36 19.52
N ARG A 31 -11.06 -2.49 18.84
CA ARG A 31 -11.31 -1.05 18.74
C ARG A 31 -10.65 -0.44 17.52
N VAL A 32 -11.19 0.69 17.06
CA VAL A 32 -10.58 1.56 16.04
C VAL A 32 -10.35 2.94 16.64
N GLN A 33 -9.11 3.39 16.62
CA GLN A 33 -8.75 4.75 17.01
C GLN A 33 -8.79 5.64 15.76
N GLN A 34 -9.42 6.80 15.87
CA GLN A 34 -9.45 7.81 14.81
C GLN A 34 -8.70 9.06 15.28
N ASN A 35 -7.75 9.52 14.47
CA ASN A 35 -7.07 10.78 14.63
C ASN A 35 -7.52 11.74 13.52
N LYS A 36 -7.60 13.04 13.81
CA LYS A 36 -8.07 14.06 12.87
C LYS A 36 -7.04 15.15 12.65
N TYR A 37 -7.10 15.76 11.49
CA TYR A 37 -6.42 17.01 11.19
C TYR A 37 -7.07 18.20 11.91
N PRO A 38 -6.37 19.37 12.03
CA PRO A 38 -6.96 20.57 12.61
C PRO A 38 -8.22 21.08 11.88
N ASN A 39 -8.36 20.78 10.58
CA ASN A 39 -9.55 21.11 9.79
C ASN A 39 -10.74 20.18 10.03
N GLY A 40 -10.60 19.18 10.93
CA GLY A 40 -11.64 18.20 11.28
C GLY A 40 -11.68 16.95 10.40
N ASN A 41 -10.98 16.93 9.26
CA ASN A 41 -10.92 15.76 8.41
C ASN A 41 -10.17 14.61 9.11
N LEU A 42 -10.58 13.38 8.79
CA LEU A 42 -9.92 12.17 9.28
C LEU A 42 -8.48 12.13 8.78
N LYS A 43 -7.52 11.87 9.68
CA LYS A 43 -6.10 11.73 9.38
C LYS A 43 -5.71 10.26 9.27
N GLU A 44 -6.21 9.44 10.20
CA GLU A 44 -5.94 8.00 10.23
C GLU A 44 -6.97 7.23 11.03
N GLU A 45 -7.14 5.98 10.65
CA GLU A 45 -7.88 4.95 11.39
C GLU A 45 -6.92 3.82 11.72
N ILE A 46 -6.80 3.52 13.01
CA ILE A 46 -5.87 2.52 13.51
C ILE A 46 -6.66 1.44 14.24
N PRO A 47 -6.82 0.25 13.65
CA PRO A 47 -7.49 -0.87 14.28
C PRO A 47 -6.56 -1.57 15.27
N TYR A 48 -7.11 -2.02 16.41
CA TYR A 48 -6.37 -2.75 17.43
C TYR A 48 -7.14 -3.99 17.85
N ASN A 49 -6.40 -5.07 18.12
CA ASN A 49 -6.94 -6.24 18.80
C ASN A 49 -7.04 -6.02 20.32
N LYS A 50 -7.55 -7.03 21.05
CA LYS A 50 -7.68 -7.02 22.51
C LYS A 50 -6.35 -6.86 23.26
N ASP A 51 -5.22 -7.22 22.65
CA ASP A 51 -3.89 -7.08 23.22
C ASP A 51 -3.27 -5.69 22.93
N SER A 52 -4.05 -4.73 22.43
CA SER A 52 -3.64 -3.39 22.03
C SER A 52 -2.54 -3.35 20.95
N ARG A 53 -2.43 -4.38 20.14
CA ARG A 53 -1.57 -4.41 18.94
C ARG A 53 -2.37 -3.99 17.73
N ILE A 54 -1.74 -3.25 16.80
CA ILE A 54 -2.36 -2.93 15.51
C ILE A 54 -2.75 -4.24 14.82
N HIS A 55 -4.03 -4.35 14.41
CA HIS A 55 -4.55 -5.56 13.79
C HIS A 55 -5.74 -5.23 12.90
N GLY A 56 -5.70 -5.64 11.64
CA GLY A 56 -6.68 -5.29 10.63
C GLY A 56 -6.16 -4.24 9.64
N LEU A 57 -7.08 -3.56 8.97
CA LEU A 57 -6.78 -2.59 7.93
C LEU A 57 -6.63 -1.18 8.52
N LYS A 58 -5.38 -0.73 8.66
CA LYS A 58 -5.05 0.66 9.00
C LYS A 58 -5.20 1.53 7.75
N ARG A 59 -5.84 2.69 7.89
CA ARG A 59 -5.99 3.69 6.83
C ARG A 59 -5.39 5.02 7.26
N ALA A 60 -4.75 5.69 6.31
CA ALA A 60 -4.29 7.06 6.46
C ALA A 60 -4.88 7.92 5.32
N PHE A 61 -5.17 9.17 5.63
CA PHE A 61 -5.81 10.10 4.70
C PHE A 61 -4.99 11.37 4.57
N TYR A 62 -5.13 12.05 3.46
CA TYR A 62 -4.67 13.42 3.29
C TYR A 62 -5.60 14.41 4.00
N ASP A 63 -5.13 15.64 4.18
CA ASP A 63 -5.90 16.72 4.80
C ASP A 63 -7.13 17.17 3.97
N ASN A 64 -7.18 16.82 2.67
CA ASN A 64 -8.33 16.99 1.79
C ASN A 64 -9.37 15.86 1.91
N GLY A 65 -9.11 14.83 2.76
CA GLY A 65 -9.98 13.68 2.98
C GLY A 65 -9.77 12.50 2.04
N GLN A 66 -8.91 12.63 1.02
CA GLN A 66 -8.57 11.52 0.13
C GLN A 66 -7.73 10.46 0.86
N LEU A 67 -7.95 9.19 0.52
CA LEU A 67 -7.16 8.08 1.04
C LEU A 67 -5.70 8.25 0.59
N ARG A 68 -4.76 8.16 1.54
CA ARG A 68 -3.32 8.23 1.31
C ARG A 68 -2.66 6.85 1.34
N ALA A 69 -3.07 6.01 2.29
CA ALA A 69 -2.51 4.67 2.43
C ALA A 69 -3.50 3.70 3.07
N GLU A 70 -3.41 2.44 2.66
CA GLU A 70 -4.03 1.29 3.30
C GLU A 70 -2.95 0.27 3.62
N GLU A 71 -2.92 -0.21 4.86
CA GLU A 71 -1.91 -1.15 5.33
C GLU A 71 -2.58 -2.26 6.14
N ASN A 72 -2.40 -3.50 5.74
CA ASN A 72 -2.88 -4.65 6.50
C ASN A 72 -1.90 -5.03 7.62
N TYR A 73 -2.42 -5.18 8.83
CA TYR A 73 -1.65 -5.56 10.01
C TYR A 73 -2.19 -6.82 10.67
N LYS A 74 -1.28 -7.64 11.17
CA LYS A 74 -1.57 -8.78 12.03
C LYS A 74 -0.67 -8.74 13.26
N ASN A 75 -1.29 -8.55 14.45
CA ASN A 75 -0.59 -8.52 15.74
C ASN A 75 0.61 -7.56 15.79
N GLY A 76 0.47 -6.36 15.23
CA GLY A 76 1.48 -5.31 15.25
C GLY A 76 2.48 -5.34 14.09
N LYS A 77 2.37 -6.31 13.18
CA LYS A 77 3.22 -6.42 11.99
C LYS A 77 2.42 -6.22 10.72
N LYS A 78 3.01 -5.58 9.70
CA LYS A 78 2.43 -5.57 8.34
C LYS A 78 2.31 -7.01 7.83
N ASP A 79 1.12 -7.40 7.40
CA ASP A 79 0.80 -8.76 6.92
C ASP A 79 -0.38 -8.66 5.95
N GLY A 80 -0.11 -8.78 4.68
CA GLY A 80 -1.06 -8.57 3.59
C GLY A 80 -0.65 -7.43 2.67
N ILE A 81 -1.58 -6.94 1.88
CA ILE A 81 -1.33 -5.89 0.88
C ILE A 81 -1.26 -4.52 1.55
N SER A 82 -0.26 -3.72 1.18
CA SER A 82 -0.16 -2.29 1.46
C SER A 82 -0.29 -1.52 0.15
N ARG A 83 -1.04 -0.41 0.18
CA ARG A 83 -1.22 0.49 -0.97
C ARG A 83 -0.98 1.92 -0.55
N GLU A 84 -0.35 2.68 -1.44
CA GLU A 84 -0.22 4.13 -1.32
C GLU A 84 -0.88 4.83 -2.50
N TYR A 85 -1.49 5.98 -2.22
CA TYR A 85 -2.24 6.77 -3.20
C TYR A 85 -1.76 8.22 -3.20
N SER A 86 -1.85 8.88 -4.33
CA SER A 86 -1.60 10.31 -4.46
C SER A 86 -2.77 11.15 -3.90
N ARG A 87 -2.58 12.47 -3.80
CA ARG A 87 -3.62 13.40 -3.33
C ARG A 87 -4.88 13.46 -4.20
N ASN A 88 -4.80 13.01 -5.45
CA ASN A 88 -5.92 12.92 -6.39
C ASN A 88 -6.54 11.51 -6.46
N GLY A 89 -6.06 10.57 -5.61
CA GLY A 89 -6.59 9.21 -5.49
C GLY A 89 -5.98 8.19 -6.46
N GLN A 90 -4.94 8.57 -7.22
CA GLN A 90 -4.22 7.64 -8.08
C GLN A 90 -3.41 6.65 -7.23
N LEU A 91 -3.50 5.35 -7.50
CA LEU A 91 -2.62 4.35 -6.89
C LEU A 91 -1.16 4.63 -7.31
N LEU A 92 -0.26 4.74 -6.33
CA LEU A 92 1.17 4.98 -6.55
C LEU A 92 2.01 3.73 -6.33
N GLU A 93 1.63 2.90 -5.36
CA GLU A 93 2.38 1.69 -5.03
C GLU A 93 1.49 0.61 -4.43
N GLU A 94 1.79 -0.64 -4.77
CA GLU A 94 1.22 -1.83 -4.14
C GLU A 94 2.34 -2.82 -3.80
N VAL A 95 2.40 -3.24 -2.52
CA VAL A 95 3.38 -4.18 -1.99
C VAL A 95 2.71 -5.19 -1.09
N HIS A 96 3.12 -6.45 -1.20
CA HIS A 96 2.72 -7.51 -0.29
C HIS A 96 3.70 -7.59 0.89
N PHE A 97 3.18 -7.72 2.11
CA PHE A 97 3.97 -7.88 3.32
C PHE A 97 3.64 -9.17 4.07
N LYS A 98 4.68 -9.77 4.64
CA LYS A 98 4.58 -10.85 5.62
C LYS A 98 5.51 -10.55 6.78
N ASP A 99 4.94 -10.45 8.00
CA ASP A 99 5.72 -10.16 9.22
C ASP A 99 6.65 -8.94 9.11
N ASN A 100 6.19 -7.83 8.52
CA ASN A 100 6.92 -6.60 8.17
C ASN A 100 7.93 -6.72 7.01
N ARG A 101 8.04 -7.87 6.36
CA ARG A 101 8.93 -8.04 5.20
C ARG A 101 8.11 -7.93 3.92
N GLY A 102 8.51 -7.00 3.03
CA GLY A 102 7.95 -6.93 1.68
C GLY A 102 8.39 -8.12 0.85
N TYR A 103 7.52 -8.67 0.02
CA TYR A 103 7.80 -9.81 -0.84
C TYR A 103 6.77 -9.95 -1.96
N GLY A 104 7.11 -10.77 -2.97
CA GLY A 104 6.17 -11.14 -4.02
C GLY A 104 5.93 -10.01 -5.03
N ASP A 105 4.76 -9.97 -5.63
CA ASP A 105 4.48 -9.01 -6.69
C ASP A 105 4.55 -7.58 -6.17
N PHE A 106 5.30 -6.75 -6.91
CA PHE A 106 5.50 -5.33 -6.70
C PHE A 106 5.02 -4.57 -7.93
N ALA A 107 4.30 -3.48 -7.72
CA ALA A 107 3.91 -2.54 -8.76
C ALA A 107 3.92 -1.11 -8.22
N SER A 108 4.47 -0.18 -9.00
CA SER A 108 4.40 1.24 -8.74
C SER A 108 3.97 2.02 -9.99
N TYR A 109 3.39 3.21 -9.78
CA TYR A 109 2.76 4.01 -10.82
C TYR A 109 3.15 5.48 -10.65
N TYR A 110 3.14 6.22 -11.74
CA TYR A 110 3.22 7.67 -11.76
C TYR A 110 1.88 8.31 -11.39
N GLU A 111 1.87 9.59 -11.07
CA GLU A 111 0.61 10.32 -10.76
C GLU A 111 -0.34 10.40 -11.95
N ASN A 112 0.16 10.30 -13.18
CA ASN A 112 -0.67 10.22 -14.39
C ASN A 112 -1.32 8.85 -14.62
N GLY A 113 -1.03 7.85 -13.76
CA GLY A 113 -1.56 6.49 -13.81
C GLY A 113 -0.74 5.51 -14.64
N ASN A 114 0.27 5.98 -15.37
CA ASN A 114 1.17 5.08 -16.08
C ASN A 114 2.00 4.24 -15.12
N MET A 115 2.26 3.00 -15.48
CA MET A 115 3.13 2.13 -14.70
C MET A 115 4.54 2.72 -14.63
N ARG A 116 5.09 2.82 -13.42
CA ARG A 116 6.47 3.23 -13.17
C ARG A 116 7.40 2.03 -13.10
N ALA A 117 7.05 1.02 -12.31
CA ALA A 117 7.85 -0.19 -12.18
C ALA A 117 7.01 -1.41 -11.81
N LYS A 118 7.50 -2.58 -12.17
CA LYS A 118 6.96 -3.87 -11.74
C LYS A 118 8.04 -4.91 -11.64
N GLY A 119 7.85 -5.86 -10.73
CA GLY A 119 8.78 -6.98 -10.52
C GLY A 119 8.32 -7.88 -9.41
N LYS A 120 9.19 -8.76 -8.97
CA LYS A 120 8.98 -9.61 -7.81
C LYS A 120 9.95 -9.22 -6.72
N LEU A 121 9.43 -8.65 -5.65
CA LEU A 121 10.20 -8.19 -4.50
C LEU A 121 10.70 -9.39 -3.69
N LEU A 122 11.99 -9.44 -3.45
CA LEU A 122 12.66 -10.40 -2.57
C LEU A 122 12.70 -9.89 -1.13
N GLY A 123 12.83 -8.59 -0.96
CA GLY A 123 12.93 -7.90 0.32
C GLY A 123 13.50 -6.50 0.20
N TYR A 124 14.04 -6.02 1.31
CA TYR A 124 14.80 -4.77 1.39
C TYR A 124 16.15 -5.05 2.01
N ASN A 125 17.22 -4.48 1.47
CA ASN A 125 18.55 -4.58 2.03
C ASN A 125 18.72 -3.73 3.31
N GLU A 126 19.92 -3.72 3.90
CA GLU A 126 20.24 -2.98 5.13
C GLU A 126 20.05 -1.46 4.98
N ASP A 127 20.20 -0.91 3.78
CA ASP A 127 19.98 0.50 3.45
C ASP A 127 18.51 0.83 3.17
N GLY A 128 17.61 -0.16 3.24
CA GLY A 128 16.18 -0.03 2.94
C GLY A 128 15.84 0.03 1.46
N MET A 129 16.78 -0.32 0.57
CA MET A 129 16.55 -0.39 -0.87
C MET A 129 15.88 -1.72 -1.24
N PRO A 130 14.89 -1.72 -2.16
CA PRO A 130 14.24 -2.94 -2.59
C PRO A 130 15.21 -3.85 -3.37
N GLU A 131 15.14 -5.14 -3.08
CA GLU A 131 15.82 -6.20 -3.82
C GLU A 131 14.78 -7.02 -4.57
N PHE A 132 15.06 -7.37 -5.80
CA PHE A 132 14.14 -8.11 -6.68
C PHE A 132 14.70 -9.48 -7.05
N GLU A 133 13.80 -10.41 -7.42
CA GLU A 133 14.12 -11.67 -8.08
C GLU A 133 13.36 -11.79 -9.41
N GLY A 134 13.94 -12.53 -10.36
CA GLY A 134 13.37 -12.69 -11.70
C GLY A 134 13.39 -11.38 -12.50
N ASN A 135 12.37 -11.18 -13.31
CA ASN A 135 12.31 -10.02 -14.21
C ASN A 135 11.77 -8.78 -13.48
N TYR A 136 12.49 -7.66 -13.60
CA TYR A 136 12.09 -6.32 -13.16
C TYR A 136 12.06 -5.38 -14.35
N LYS A 137 11.01 -4.59 -14.46
CA LYS A 137 10.84 -3.56 -15.49
C LYS A 137 10.55 -2.22 -14.86
N GLU A 138 11.19 -1.18 -15.38
CA GLU A 138 10.87 0.21 -15.06
C GLU A 138 10.54 0.97 -16.35
N TYR A 139 9.69 1.96 -16.24
CA TYR A 139 9.16 2.72 -17.36
C TYR A 139 9.32 4.21 -17.11
N TYR A 140 9.50 4.99 -18.15
CA TYR A 140 9.40 6.44 -18.13
C TYR A 140 7.94 6.88 -17.90
N GLU A 141 7.75 8.13 -17.51
CA GLU A 141 6.42 8.68 -17.24
C GLU A 141 5.51 8.69 -18.49
N ASN A 142 6.10 8.72 -19.70
CA ASN A 142 5.38 8.56 -20.96
C ASN A 142 4.94 7.13 -21.28
N GLY A 143 5.32 6.14 -20.43
CA GLY A 143 5.02 4.72 -20.58
C GLY A 143 6.04 3.92 -21.40
N THR A 144 7.08 4.56 -21.93
CA THR A 144 8.18 3.87 -22.64
C THR A 144 9.00 3.04 -21.65
N LEU A 145 9.41 1.84 -22.03
CA LEU A 145 10.29 0.99 -21.21
C LEU A 145 11.64 1.68 -20.98
N MET A 146 12.04 1.85 -19.71
CA MET A 146 13.33 2.40 -19.32
C MET A 146 14.36 1.31 -19.13
N CYS A 147 14.02 0.26 -18.36
CA CYS A 147 14.91 -0.88 -18.18
C CYS A 147 14.15 -2.21 -18.10
N ASP A 148 14.83 -3.27 -18.51
CA ASP A 148 14.41 -4.66 -18.41
C ASP A 148 15.55 -5.46 -17.79
N TYR A 149 15.46 -5.68 -16.47
CA TYR A 149 16.51 -6.28 -15.66
C TYR A 149 16.09 -7.66 -15.18
N ASN A 150 17.05 -8.55 -15.08
CA ASN A 150 16.86 -9.91 -14.58
C ASN A 150 17.78 -10.15 -13.39
N PHE A 151 17.21 -10.75 -12.35
CA PHE A 151 17.89 -11.02 -11.08
C PHE A 151 17.79 -12.49 -10.72
N ASP A 152 18.82 -13.02 -10.08
CA ASP A 152 18.78 -14.33 -9.44
C ASP A 152 17.94 -14.28 -8.14
N ASN A 153 17.81 -15.43 -7.48
CA ASN A 153 17.08 -15.54 -6.20
C ASN A 153 17.81 -14.94 -4.99
N LYS A 154 18.93 -14.24 -5.21
CA LYS A 154 19.70 -13.48 -4.20
C LYS A 154 19.74 -11.99 -4.51
N GLY A 155 18.98 -11.53 -5.51
CA GLY A 155 18.93 -10.14 -5.93
C GLY A 155 20.13 -9.65 -6.73
N LYS A 156 20.94 -10.55 -7.30
CA LYS A 156 22.06 -10.20 -8.18
C LYS A 156 21.65 -10.28 -9.64
N PHE A 157 22.21 -9.41 -10.47
CA PHE A 157 22.00 -9.50 -11.92
C PHE A 157 22.33 -10.89 -12.46
N ASP A 158 21.43 -11.46 -13.26
CA ASP A 158 21.57 -12.75 -13.92
C ASP A 158 20.87 -12.72 -15.28
N GLY A 159 21.58 -13.06 -16.35
CA GLY A 159 21.09 -12.95 -17.73
C GLY A 159 21.22 -11.55 -18.32
N VAL A 160 20.42 -11.25 -19.33
CA VAL A 160 20.49 -10.02 -20.10
C VAL A 160 19.81 -8.86 -19.35
N GLN A 161 20.55 -7.76 -19.22
CA GLN A 161 20.09 -6.47 -18.69
C GLN A 161 20.00 -5.47 -19.85
N LYS A 162 18.91 -4.73 -19.97
CA LYS A 162 18.69 -3.75 -21.04
C LYS A 162 18.26 -2.42 -20.47
N ARG A 163 18.77 -1.34 -21.08
CA ARG A 163 18.34 0.02 -20.81
C ARG A 163 18.01 0.74 -22.11
N TYR A 164 16.95 1.55 -22.07
CA TYR A 164 16.42 2.27 -23.20
C TYR A 164 16.27 3.76 -22.88
N ASP A 165 16.35 4.61 -23.87
CA ASP A 165 16.03 6.04 -23.77
C ASP A 165 14.51 6.29 -23.76
N GLU A 166 14.09 7.53 -23.54
CA GLU A 166 12.67 7.94 -23.52
C GLU A 166 11.93 7.72 -24.86
N ASN A 167 12.65 7.56 -25.98
CA ASN A 167 12.11 7.26 -27.31
C ASN A 167 12.01 5.74 -27.56
N GLY A 168 12.53 4.91 -26.64
CA GLY A 168 12.55 3.45 -26.73
C GLY A 168 13.75 2.90 -27.52
N ALA A 169 14.77 3.73 -27.83
CA ALA A 169 16.00 3.23 -28.43
C ALA A 169 16.88 2.56 -27.37
N LEU A 170 17.45 1.40 -27.71
CA LEU A 170 18.36 0.67 -26.83
C LEU A 170 19.64 1.50 -26.61
N GLU A 171 19.93 1.84 -25.36
CA GLU A 171 21.15 2.55 -24.94
C GLU A 171 22.25 1.60 -24.50
N ASP A 172 21.86 0.49 -23.82
CA ASP A 172 22.81 -0.40 -23.19
C ASP A 172 22.26 -1.82 -23.07
N GLU A 173 23.13 -2.82 -23.28
CA GLU A 173 22.82 -4.23 -23.09
C GLU A 173 24.03 -4.96 -22.51
N GLU A 174 23.87 -5.55 -21.35
CA GLU A 174 24.88 -6.37 -20.68
C GLU A 174 24.34 -7.76 -20.37
N ASN A 175 25.20 -8.76 -20.36
CA ASN A 175 24.81 -10.14 -20.04
C ASN A 175 25.65 -10.69 -18.88
N TYR A 176 25.00 -10.90 -17.76
CA TYR A 176 25.59 -11.44 -16.53
C TYR A 176 25.39 -12.96 -16.46
N LYS A 177 26.44 -13.68 -16.07
CA LYS A 177 26.39 -15.13 -15.81
C LYS A 177 26.93 -15.35 -14.42
N ASN A 178 26.09 -15.85 -13.54
CA ASN A 178 26.44 -16.27 -12.17
C ASN A 178 26.74 -17.76 -12.10
#